data_005fa8582fd418d4e6b54df03dcde055
#
_entry.id   005fa8582fd418d4e6b54df03dcde055
#
_cell.length_a   1.000
_cell.length_b   1.000
_cell.length_c   1.000
_cell.angle_alpha   90.00
_cell.angle_beta   90.00
_cell.angle_gamma   90.00
#
_symmetry.space_group_name_H-M   'P 1'
#
loop_
_entity.id
_entity.type
_entity.pdbx_description
1 polymer ?
#
loop_
_entity_poly.entity_id
_entity_poly.type
_entity_poly.pdbx_seq_one_letter_code
_entity_poly.pdbx_strand_id
1 'polypeptide(L)'
;HSRVRRQRQMCIRDSEITNIVEKPKVLICEFDKKFLNIPKEILIITMQSHQKYIPTFDKKENLTNLFFVISDANDKKGLIKSGNERVIDARLSDAEFFWNKNKTQNLVKQVTKLKNVNYFKGLGTYFDKIQRMRKLSGLISDEFMISKEKIEIASTICKVDLMSDLVGEFPELQGVMGGYFAETQGFEKDVSLAVAEHYYPIGMDSKLPKKIYSIALSLSDKIDSLVGFFGINLKPSSSKDPYAIRRTAISVVRLIIENNLKVKLRELINYSCMFYKEQGFEFDLKKLNLELGDFL
;
A
#
# COMPACT_ATOMS: atom_id res chain seq x y z
N HIS A 1 -14.89 14.73 -4.51
CA HIS A 1 -14.53 13.31 -4.64
C HIS A 1 -13.87 12.73 -3.36
N SER A 2 -13.03 13.47 -2.63
CA SER A 2 -12.43 13.00 -1.36
C SER A 2 -13.46 12.83 -0.22
N ARG A 3 -14.51 13.68 -0.19
CA ARG A 3 -15.62 13.58 0.79
C ARG A 3 -16.46 12.31 0.62
N VAL A 4 -16.83 11.95 -0.62
CA VAL A 4 -17.66 10.77 -0.92
C VAL A 4 -16.95 9.47 -0.53
N ARG A 5 -15.64 9.43 -0.60
CA ARG A 5 -14.82 8.30 -0.29
C ARG A 5 -14.62 8.09 1.21
N ARG A 6 -14.35 9.17 1.96
CA ARG A 6 -14.38 9.12 3.44
C ARG A 6 -15.75 8.64 3.92
N GLN A 7 -16.84 9.09 3.27
CA GLN A 7 -18.19 8.60 3.55
C GLN A 7 -18.36 7.10 3.30
N ARG A 8 -17.86 6.53 2.21
CA ARG A 8 -18.07 5.11 1.89
C ARG A 8 -17.27 4.16 2.78
N GLN A 9 -16.03 4.48 3.10
CA GLN A 9 -15.25 3.72 4.11
C GLN A 9 -15.80 3.92 5.53
N MET A 10 -16.32 5.10 5.87
CA MET A 10 -17.08 5.32 7.08
C MET A 10 -18.35 4.47 7.09
N CYS A 11 -19.14 4.43 6.01
CA CYS A 11 -20.39 3.67 5.97
C CYS A 11 -20.23 2.16 6.19
N ILE A 12 -19.16 1.53 5.67
CA ILE A 12 -18.90 0.09 5.91
C ILE A 12 -18.52 -0.13 7.39
N ARG A 13 -17.68 0.74 7.96
CA ARG A 13 -17.30 0.67 9.38
C ARG A 13 -18.44 1.05 10.31
N ASP A 14 -19.22 2.06 9.93
CA ASP A 14 -20.39 2.48 10.67
C ASP A 14 -21.42 1.34 10.73
N SER A 15 -21.61 0.59 9.64
CA SER A 15 -22.48 -0.58 9.63
C SER A 15 -21.94 -1.73 10.49
N GLU A 16 -20.61 -1.96 10.50
CA GLU A 16 -20.01 -2.96 11.39
C GLU A 16 -20.20 -2.58 12.86
N ILE A 17 -19.93 -1.33 13.23
CA ILE A 17 -20.10 -0.82 14.61
C ILE A 17 -21.57 -0.85 15.00
N THR A 18 -22.47 -0.43 14.11
CA THR A 18 -23.92 -0.43 14.35
C THR A 18 -24.49 -1.82 14.61
N ASN A 19 -23.89 -2.85 13.98
CA ASN A 19 -24.32 -4.24 14.17
C ASN A 19 -23.75 -4.92 15.43
N ILE A 20 -22.77 -4.28 16.09
CA ILE A 20 -22.15 -4.85 17.32
C ILE A 20 -22.88 -4.39 18.58
N VAL A 21 -23.55 -3.24 18.55
CA VAL A 21 -24.15 -2.60 19.73
C VAL A 21 -25.66 -2.38 19.54
N GLU A 22 -26.45 -2.77 20.54
CA GLU A 22 -27.92 -2.55 20.54
C GLU A 22 -28.29 -1.14 21.00
N LYS A 23 -27.59 -0.61 22.00
CA LYS A 23 -27.84 0.70 22.59
C LYS A 23 -26.56 1.51 22.71
N PRO A 24 -26.08 2.12 21.60
CA PRO A 24 -24.76 2.73 21.55
C PRO A 24 -24.59 3.88 22.53
N LYS A 25 -23.47 3.84 23.25
CA LYS A 25 -22.94 4.90 24.08
C LYS A 25 -21.56 5.27 23.59
N VAL A 26 -21.30 6.54 23.39
CA VAL A 26 -20.00 7.05 22.97
C VAL A 26 -19.18 7.41 24.20
N LEU A 27 -18.03 6.80 24.34
CA LEU A 27 -17.04 7.12 25.37
C LEU A 27 -15.88 7.86 24.72
N ILE A 28 -15.45 8.95 25.34
CA ILE A 28 -14.24 9.68 24.93
C ILE A 28 -13.08 9.16 25.77
N CYS A 29 -12.15 8.51 25.10
CA CYS A 29 -10.95 7.93 25.66
C CYS A 29 -9.71 8.70 25.18
N GLU A 30 -8.59 8.52 25.87
CA GLU A 30 -7.33 9.14 25.50
C GLU A 30 -6.16 8.16 25.62
N PHE A 31 -5.10 8.39 24.84
CA PHE A 31 -3.83 7.70 24.96
C PHE A 31 -2.69 8.69 25.20
N ASP A 32 -1.56 8.19 25.64
CA ASP A 32 -0.40 9.05 25.94
C ASP A 32 0.07 9.79 24.68
N LYS A 33 0.19 11.11 24.77
CA LYS A 33 0.64 12.00 23.68
C LYS A 33 2.01 11.63 23.10
N LYS A 34 2.85 10.89 23.85
CA LYS A 34 4.16 10.42 23.34
C LYS A 34 4.01 9.62 22.05
N PHE A 35 2.92 8.85 21.88
CA PHE A 35 2.68 8.06 20.70
C PHE A 35 2.43 8.89 19.43
N LEU A 36 2.07 10.16 19.55
CA LEU A 36 1.93 11.06 18.39
C LEU A 36 3.25 11.32 17.65
N ASN A 37 4.39 10.88 18.21
CA ASN A 37 5.72 10.96 17.57
C ASN A 37 5.98 9.85 16.53
N ILE A 38 5.12 8.84 16.45
CA ILE A 38 5.22 7.80 15.41
C ILE A 38 4.25 8.12 14.26
N PRO A 39 4.45 7.54 13.07
CA PRO A 39 3.57 7.80 11.92
C PRO A 39 2.10 7.59 12.25
N LYS A 40 1.28 8.58 11.93
CA LYS A 40 -0.16 8.56 12.25
C LYS A 40 -0.91 7.36 11.65
N GLU A 41 -0.44 6.85 10.51
CA GLU A 41 -1.03 5.69 9.84
C GLU A 41 -0.94 4.44 10.73
N ILE A 42 0.16 4.29 11.49
CA ILE A 42 0.31 3.20 12.46
C ILE A 42 -0.73 3.34 13.56
N LEU A 43 -0.87 4.55 14.13
CA LEU A 43 -1.85 4.81 15.20
C LEU A 43 -3.28 4.55 14.74
N ILE A 44 -3.61 5.04 13.53
CA ILE A 44 -4.94 4.88 12.95
C ILE A 44 -5.27 3.40 12.74
N ILE A 45 -4.35 2.63 12.14
CA ILE A 45 -4.61 1.21 11.86
C ILE A 45 -4.71 0.40 13.16
N THR A 46 -3.86 0.67 14.14
CA THR A 46 -3.89 0.02 15.46
C THR A 46 -5.24 0.24 16.15
N MET A 47 -5.77 1.47 16.13
CA MET A 47 -7.09 1.78 16.68
C MET A 47 -8.22 1.11 15.92
N GLN A 48 -8.16 1.09 14.60
CA GLN A 48 -9.29 0.72 13.75
C GLN A 48 -9.39 -0.78 13.46
N SER A 49 -8.27 -1.46 13.18
CA SER A 49 -8.32 -2.84 12.69
C SER A 49 -8.71 -3.83 13.79
N HIS A 50 -8.16 -3.69 14.96
CA HIS A 50 -8.36 -4.66 16.04
C HIS A 50 -9.42 -4.23 17.06
N GLN A 51 -9.48 -2.93 17.36
CA GLN A 51 -10.30 -2.42 18.47
C GLN A 51 -11.59 -1.71 18.01
N LYS A 52 -11.74 -1.43 16.72
CA LYS A 52 -12.88 -0.68 16.15
C LYS A 52 -13.05 0.71 16.77
N TYR A 53 -11.96 1.28 17.32
CA TYR A 53 -11.96 2.63 17.85
C TYR A 53 -11.97 3.66 16.72
N ILE A 54 -12.53 4.83 16.99
CA ILE A 54 -12.66 5.92 16.03
C ILE A 54 -11.64 7.01 16.39
N PRO A 55 -10.56 7.18 15.60
CA PRO A 55 -9.56 8.23 15.83
C PRO A 55 -10.17 9.62 15.62
N THR A 56 -9.68 10.61 16.36
CA THR A 56 -10.11 11.99 16.21
C THR A 56 -9.03 12.87 15.62
N PHE A 57 -9.45 13.93 14.93
CA PHE A 57 -8.57 14.88 14.26
C PHE A 57 -8.91 16.30 14.65
N ASP A 58 -7.88 17.15 14.73
CA ASP A 58 -8.06 18.58 14.93
C ASP A 58 -8.59 19.29 13.67
N LYS A 59 -8.83 20.60 13.76
CA LYS A 59 -9.29 21.42 12.62
C LYS A 59 -8.30 21.47 11.44
N LYS A 60 -7.02 21.15 11.69
CA LYS A 60 -5.95 21.09 10.69
C LYS A 60 -5.73 19.67 10.15
N GLU A 61 -6.63 18.73 10.44
CA GLU A 61 -6.54 17.32 10.06
C GLU A 61 -5.33 16.57 10.69
N ASN A 62 -4.76 17.05 11.78
CA ASN A 62 -3.78 16.30 12.55
C ASN A 62 -4.48 15.32 13.49
N LEU A 63 -3.93 14.12 13.63
CA LEU A 63 -4.41 13.13 14.59
C LEU A 63 -4.25 13.69 16.02
N THR A 64 -5.29 13.58 16.83
CA THR A 64 -5.21 13.91 18.25
C THR A 64 -5.00 12.65 19.09
N ASN A 65 -4.70 12.82 20.38
CA ASN A 65 -4.60 11.70 21.32
C ASN A 65 -5.95 11.23 21.88
N LEU A 66 -7.06 11.75 21.34
CA LEU A 66 -8.41 11.34 21.72
C LEU A 66 -8.97 10.34 20.70
N PHE A 67 -9.77 9.41 21.18
CA PHE A 67 -10.49 8.47 20.34
C PHE A 67 -11.85 8.14 20.94
N PHE A 68 -12.79 7.69 20.09
CA PHE A 68 -14.10 7.26 20.55
C PHE A 68 -14.18 5.75 20.61
N VAL A 69 -14.83 5.28 21.67
CA VAL A 69 -15.24 3.89 21.87
C VAL A 69 -16.75 3.83 21.88
N ILE A 70 -17.33 2.90 21.14
CA ILE A 70 -18.76 2.63 21.16
C ILE A 70 -19.02 1.44 22.10
N SER A 71 -19.87 1.65 23.09
CA SER A 71 -20.20 0.66 24.12
C SER A 71 -21.71 0.52 24.27
N ASP A 72 -22.19 -0.66 24.67
CA ASP A 72 -23.61 -0.87 25.03
C ASP A 72 -23.97 -0.39 26.44
N ALA A 73 -22.97 -0.27 27.30
CA ALA A 73 -23.18 0.07 28.70
C ALA A 73 -22.83 1.51 29.04
N ASN A 74 -23.53 2.06 30.04
CA ASN A 74 -23.14 3.31 30.64
C ASN A 74 -21.91 3.12 31.55
N ASP A 75 -20.88 3.90 31.35
CA ASP A 75 -19.65 3.85 32.15
C ASP A 75 -19.70 4.78 33.37
N LYS A 76 -20.62 4.49 34.30
CA LYS A 76 -20.80 5.31 35.51
C LYS A 76 -19.58 5.36 36.42
N LYS A 77 -18.71 4.35 36.37
CA LYS A 77 -17.51 4.22 37.20
C LYS A 77 -16.21 4.49 36.46
N GLY A 78 -16.26 4.79 35.18
CA GLY A 78 -15.06 4.98 34.33
C GLY A 78 -14.27 3.70 34.05
N LEU A 79 -14.82 2.53 34.36
CA LEU A 79 -14.09 1.26 34.21
C LEU A 79 -13.95 0.83 32.74
N ILE A 80 -14.98 1.09 31.92
CA ILE A 80 -14.94 0.79 30.48
C ILE A 80 -13.94 1.72 29.81
N LYS A 81 -13.97 3.03 30.09
CA LYS A 81 -13.00 4.00 29.62
C LYS A 81 -11.58 3.57 29.97
N SER A 82 -11.28 3.39 31.24
CA SER A 82 -9.95 3.01 31.73
C SER A 82 -9.46 1.67 31.16
N GLY A 83 -10.37 0.70 30.98
CA GLY A 83 -10.07 -0.57 30.35
C GLY A 83 -9.60 -0.41 28.88
N ASN A 84 -10.34 0.40 28.09
CA ASN A 84 -10.01 0.63 26.69
C ASN A 84 -8.72 1.47 26.53
N GLU A 85 -8.51 2.46 27.40
CA GLU A 85 -7.26 3.24 27.43
C GLU A 85 -6.05 2.36 27.73
N ARG A 86 -6.15 1.42 28.66
CA ARG A 86 -5.08 0.44 28.95
C ARG A 86 -4.81 -0.49 27.76
N VAL A 87 -5.86 -0.96 27.09
CA VAL A 87 -5.72 -1.83 25.91
C VAL A 87 -5.01 -1.11 24.78
N ILE A 88 -5.41 0.14 24.49
CA ILE A 88 -4.77 0.88 23.39
C ILE A 88 -3.33 1.26 23.73
N ASP A 89 -3.02 1.62 24.96
CA ASP A 89 -1.64 1.92 25.38
C ASP A 89 -0.69 0.72 25.19
N ALA A 90 -1.14 -0.47 25.54
CA ALA A 90 -0.36 -1.69 25.27
C ALA A 90 -0.11 -1.89 23.77
N ARG A 91 -1.14 -1.77 22.95
CA ARG A 91 -1.06 -1.92 21.48
C ARG A 91 -0.19 -0.84 20.83
N LEU A 92 -0.30 0.41 21.27
CA LEU A 92 0.53 1.49 20.77
C LEU A 92 1.99 1.34 21.21
N SER A 93 2.25 0.78 22.39
CA SER A 93 3.60 0.46 22.84
C SER A 93 4.26 -0.62 21.97
N ASP A 94 3.51 -1.67 21.60
CA ASP A 94 3.99 -2.70 20.66
C ASP A 94 4.29 -2.09 19.29
N ALA A 95 3.38 -1.27 18.78
CA ALA A 95 3.55 -0.59 17.50
C ALA A 95 4.74 0.38 17.49
N GLU A 96 4.96 1.13 18.57
CA GLU A 96 6.13 1.99 18.76
C GLU A 96 7.42 1.18 18.79
N PHE A 97 7.44 0.03 19.48
CA PHE A 97 8.57 -0.87 19.49
C PHE A 97 8.94 -1.36 18.09
N PHE A 98 7.98 -1.86 17.32
CA PHE A 98 8.21 -2.29 15.93
C PHE A 98 8.68 -1.13 15.06
N TRP A 99 8.08 0.05 15.17
CA TRP A 99 8.51 1.23 14.45
C TRP A 99 9.98 1.56 14.74
N ASN A 100 10.35 1.67 16.02
CA ASN A 100 11.70 2.01 16.43
C ASN A 100 12.74 0.96 15.99
N LYS A 101 12.38 -0.32 16.04
CA LYS A 101 13.22 -1.43 15.57
C LYS A 101 13.41 -1.40 14.05
N ASN A 102 12.32 -1.21 13.29
CA ASN A 102 12.37 -1.35 11.85
C ASN A 102 12.95 -0.11 11.14
N LYS A 103 12.69 1.12 11.63
CA LYS A 103 13.22 2.35 11.01
C LYS A 103 14.74 2.42 10.94
N THR A 104 15.44 1.67 11.81
CA THR A 104 16.91 1.63 11.85
C THR A 104 17.50 0.56 10.92
N GLN A 105 16.70 -0.33 10.37
CA GLN A 105 17.15 -1.40 9.48
C GLN A 105 17.47 -0.84 8.10
N ASN A 106 18.73 -0.98 7.67
CA ASN A 106 19.16 -0.47 6.36
C ASN A 106 18.39 -1.12 5.22
N LEU A 107 17.59 -0.34 4.50
CA LEU A 107 16.72 -0.79 3.41
C LEU A 107 17.51 -1.49 2.30
N VAL A 108 18.63 -0.92 1.86
CA VAL A 108 19.43 -1.46 0.75
C VAL A 108 19.98 -2.84 1.10
N LYS A 109 20.46 -3.03 2.34
CA LYS A 109 20.94 -4.34 2.80
C LYS A 109 19.83 -5.39 2.91
N GLN A 110 18.59 -4.96 3.14
CA GLN A 110 17.44 -5.88 3.23
C GLN A 110 16.95 -6.38 1.85
N VAL A 111 17.28 -5.69 0.77
CA VAL A 111 16.87 -6.07 -0.61
C VAL A 111 17.17 -7.54 -0.92
N THR A 112 18.35 -8.03 -0.51
CA THR A 112 18.76 -9.41 -0.78
C THR A 112 17.89 -10.46 -0.10
N LYS A 113 17.24 -10.12 1.02
CA LYS A 113 16.33 -11.03 1.73
C LYS A 113 15.05 -11.31 0.93
N LEU A 114 14.66 -10.43 0.02
CA LEU A 114 13.52 -10.64 -0.87
C LEU A 114 13.68 -11.85 -1.81
N LYS A 115 14.90 -12.38 -1.96
CA LYS A 115 15.17 -13.66 -2.65
C LYS A 115 14.49 -14.85 -1.97
N ASN A 116 14.24 -14.76 -0.68
CA ASN A 116 13.61 -15.82 0.11
C ASN A 116 12.09 -15.64 0.23
N VAL A 117 11.52 -14.61 -0.38
CA VAL A 117 10.07 -14.33 -0.32
C VAL A 117 9.46 -14.53 -1.70
N ASN A 118 8.65 -15.55 -1.83
CA ASN A 118 7.95 -15.83 -3.07
C ASN A 118 6.96 -14.69 -3.38
N TYR A 119 7.01 -14.16 -4.61
CA TYR A 119 6.01 -13.22 -5.08
C TYR A 119 4.72 -13.97 -5.40
N PHE A 120 4.81 -14.94 -6.29
CA PHE A 120 3.71 -15.82 -6.63
C PHE A 120 4.26 -17.14 -7.20
N LYS A 121 3.51 -18.25 -7.02
CA LYS A 121 3.90 -19.55 -7.61
C LYS A 121 3.95 -19.43 -9.14
N GLY A 122 5.13 -19.64 -9.72
CA GLY A 122 5.35 -19.51 -11.17
C GLY A 122 5.72 -18.12 -11.66
N LEU A 123 5.94 -17.12 -10.76
CA LEU A 123 6.38 -15.76 -11.11
C LEU A 123 7.67 -15.32 -10.40
N GLY A 124 8.31 -16.24 -9.68
CA GLY A 124 9.55 -16.00 -8.94
C GLY A 124 9.36 -15.33 -7.59
N THR A 125 10.41 -14.70 -7.11
CA THR A 125 10.49 -14.03 -5.82
C THR A 125 10.18 -12.53 -5.92
N TYR A 126 9.99 -11.86 -4.79
CA TYR A 126 9.92 -10.40 -4.77
C TYR A 126 11.23 -9.74 -5.25
N PHE A 127 12.36 -10.41 -5.06
CA PHE A 127 13.63 -9.94 -5.63
C PHE A 127 13.58 -9.93 -7.17
N ASP A 128 13.10 -11.00 -7.79
CA ASP A 128 12.95 -11.07 -9.25
C ASP A 128 11.99 -10.00 -9.76
N LYS A 129 10.88 -9.79 -9.05
CA LYS A 129 9.91 -8.74 -9.36
C LYS A 129 10.53 -7.35 -9.32
N ILE A 130 11.27 -6.98 -8.27
CA ILE A 130 11.89 -5.65 -8.21
C ILE A 130 12.95 -5.45 -9.29
N GLN A 131 13.66 -6.49 -9.73
CA GLN A 131 14.59 -6.38 -10.84
C GLN A 131 13.87 -6.06 -12.16
N ARG A 132 12.73 -6.68 -12.44
CA ARG A 132 11.89 -6.37 -13.60
C ARG A 132 11.30 -4.97 -13.51
N MET A 133 10.75 -4.61 -12.34
CA MET A 133 10.21 -3.26 -12.08
C MET A 133 11.26 -2.18 -12.27
N ARG A 134 12.49 -2.39 -11.80
CA ARG A 134 13.61 -1.47 -11.96
C ARG A 134 13.92 -1.21 -13.43
N LYS A 135 14.01 -2.26 -14.26
CA LYS A 135 14.22 -2.12 -15.70
C LYS A 135 13.06 -1.39 -16.38
N LEU A 136 11.82 -1.76 -16.04
CA LEU A 136 10.63 -1.15 -16.63
C LEU A 136 10.48 0.32 -16.24
N SER A 137 10.70 0.66 -14.97
CA SER A 137 10.66 2.05 -14.50
C SER A 137 11.78 2.90 -15.09
N GLY A 138 12.95 2.31 -15.36
CA GLY A 138 14.04 2.97 -16.09
C GLY A 138 13.64 3.36 -17.51
N LEU A 139 12.88 2.51 -18.23
CA LEU A 139 12.34 2.87 -19.56
C LEU A 139 11.24 3.96 -19.45
N ILE A 140 10.37 3.86 -18.45
CA ILE A 140 9.35 4.88 -18.20
C ILE A 140 10.00 6.22 -17.84
N SER A 141 11.16 6.22 -17.17
CA SER A 141 11.86 7.45 -16.82
C SER A 141 12.30 8.27 -18.02
N ASP A 142 12.69 7.61 -19.09
CA ASP A 142 13.08 8.28 -20.34
C ASP A 142 11.87 8.97 -21.00
N GLU A 143 10.71 8.30 -20.99
CA GLU A 143 9.46 8.85 -21.54
C GLU A 143 8.90 10.00 -20.69
N PHE A 144 9.07 9.94 -19.37
CA PHE A 144 8.62 10.97 -18.43
C PHE A 144 9.65 12.07 -18.16
N MET A 145 10.83 12.00 -18.75
CA MET A 145 11.95 12.92 -18.55
C MET A 145 12.29 13.14 -17.07
N ILE A 146 12.35 12.05 -16.30
CA ILE A 146 12.71 12.04 -14.88
C ILE A 146 14.05 11.34 -14.64
N SER A 147 14.67 11.57 -13.48
CA SER A 147 15.93 10.92 -13.12
C SER A 147 15.77 9.39 -13.04
N LYS A 148 16.50 8.70 -13.92
CA LYS A 148 16.56 7.24 -13.95
C LYS A 148 17.13 6.68 -12.65
N GLU A 149 18.17 7.31 -12.12
CA GLU A 149 18.80 6.90 -10.86
C GLU A 149 17.78 6.88 -9.70
N LYS A 150 17.01 7.96 -9.54
CA LYS A 150 16.01 8.07 -8.46
C LYS A 150 14.92 7.01 -8.58
N ILE A 151 14.40 6.79 -9.80
CA ILE A 151 13.33 5.79 -9.97
C ILE A 151 13.84 4.36 -9.83
N GLU A 152 15.06 4.08 -10.23
CA GLU A 152 15.69 2.78 -10.02
C GLU A 152 15.96 2.50 -8.53
N ILE A 153 16.38 3.49 -7.76
CA ILE A 153 16.50 3.40 -6.30
C ILE A 153 15.12 3.09 -5.69
N ALA A 154 14.10 3.89 -6.03
CA ALA A 154 12.74 3.67 -5.53
C ALA A 154 12.22 2.25 -5.86
N SER A 155 12.43 1.77 -7.10
CA SER A 155 12.03 0.43 -7.53
C SER A 155 12.75 -0.66 -6.73
N THR A 156 14.02 -0.45 -6.39
CA THR A 156 14.85 -1.42 -5.67
C THR A 156 14.37 -1.60 -4.23
N ILE A 157 13.94 -0.53 -3.56
CA ILE A 157 13.59 -0.57 -2.14
C ILE A 157 12.08 -0.68 -1.85
N CYS A 158 11.22 -0.49 -2.87
CA CYS A 158 9.76 -0.34 -2.66
C CYS A 158 9.04 -1.55 -2.04
N LYS A 159 9.64 -2.73 -2.07
CA LYS A 159 9.08 -3.96 -1.48
C LYS A 159 9.81 -4.42 -0.22
N VAL A 160 10.80 -3.66 0.24
CA VAL A 160 11.63 -4.07 1.38
C VAL A 160 10.89 -3.99 2.71
N ASP A 161 9.90 -3.15 2.82
CA ASP A 161 9.03 -3.04 4.00
C ASP A 161 8.26 -4.33 4.31
N LEU A 162 8.07 -5.21 3.33
CA LEU A 162 7.51 -6.55 3.53
C LEU A 162 8.37 -7.41 4.47
N MET A 163 9.63 -7.06 4.68
CA MET A 163 10.55 -7.73 5.59
C MET A 163 10.47 -7.19 7.03
N SER A 164 9.68 -6.16 7.26
CA SER A 164 9.54 -5.53 8.57
C SER A 164 8.50 -6.25 9.43
N ASP A 165 8.79 -6.35 10.75
CA ASP A 165 7.83 -6.88 11.71
C ASP A 165 6.53 -6.05 11.71
N LEU A 166 6.66 -4.73 11.48
CA LEU A 166 5.54 -3.79 11.46
C LEU A 166 4.56 -4.09 10.33
N VAL A 167 5.05 -4.35 9.11
CA VAL A 167 4.18 -4.74 7.99
C VAL A 167 3.69 -6.17 8.14
N GLY A 168 4.45 -7.03 8.82
CA GLY A 168 3.99 -8.37 9.20
C GLY A 168 2.77 -8.33 10.12
N GLU A 169 2.74 -7.43 11.09
CA GLU A 169 1.59 -7.22 12.01
C GLU A 169 0.46 -6.43 11.34
N PHE A 170 0.80 -5.42 10.52
CA PHE A 170 -0.16 -4.53 9.84
C PHE A 170 0.06 -4.53 8.32
N PRO A 171 -0.41 -5.56 7.61
CA PRO A 171 -0.21 -5.68 6.15
C PRO A 171 -0.78 -4.51 5.33
N GLU A 172 -1.77 -3.80 5.86
CA GLU A 172 -2.38 -2.63 5.22
C GLU A 172 -1.42 -1.44 5.13
N LEU A 173 -0.34 -1.44 5.91
CA LEU A 173 0.68 -0.40 5.92
C LEU A 173 1.80 -0.61 4.90
N GLN A 174 1.77 -1.71 4.13
CA GLN A 174 2.77 -1.97 3.10
C GLN A 174 2.83 -0.81 2.08
N GLY A 175 4.03 -0.47 1.66
CA GLY A 175 4.32 0.70 0.84
C GLY A 175 4.44 1.97 1.69
N VAL A 176 3.43 2.31 2.48
CA VAL A 176 3.44 3.50 3.33
C VAL A 176 4.61 3.46 4.31
N MET A 177 4.83 2.32 4.97
CA MET A 177 5.96 2.15 5.88
C MET A 177 7.29 2.17 5.14
N GLY A 178 7.37 1.57 3.95
CA GLY A 178 8.54 1.67 3.10
C GLY A 178 8.96 3.11 2.82
N GLY A 179 7.97 3.98 2.54
CA GLY A 179 8.19 5.41 2.37
C GLY A 179 8.74 6.10 3.61
N TYR A 180 8.15 5.84 4.78
CA TYR A 180 8.65 6.39 6.06
C TYR A 180 10.06 5.88 6.41
N PHE A 181 10.34 4.61 6.17
CA PHE A 181 11.70 4.07 6.39
C PHE A 181 12.70 4.72 5.44
N ALA A 182 12.33 4.94 4.17
CA ALA A 182 13.18 5.63 3.21
C ALA A 182 13.45 7.09 3.64
N GLU A 183 12.42 7.82 4.04
CA GLU A 183 12.56 9.19 4.54
C GLU A 183 13.46 9.26 5.78
N THR A 184 13.27 8.36 6.74
CA THR A 184 14.09 8.30 7.97
C THR A 184 15.57 8.00 7.67
N GLN A 185 15.86 7.28 6.59
CA GLN A 185 17.22 6.94 6.17
C GLN A 185 17.84 7.97 5.20
N GLY A 186 17.17 9.11 4.99
CA GLY A 186 17.68 10.22 4.22
C GLY A 186 17.58 10.08 2.70
N PHE A 187 16.73 9.17 2.20
CA PHE A 187 16.42 9.15 0.77
C PHE A 187 15.65 10.41 0.37
N GLU A 188 15.85 10.85 -0.87
CA GLU A 188 15.16 12.02 -1.38
C GLU A 188 13.64 11.89 -1.31
N LYS A 189 12.96 13.02 -1.11
CA LYS A 189 11.51 13.07 -0.94
C LYS A 189 10.73 12.41 -2.09
N ASP A 190 11.19 12.59 -3.33
CA ASP A 190 10.56 11.98 -4.51
C ASP A 190 10.66 10.44 -4.48
N VAL A 191 11.81 9.91 -4.03
CA VAL A 191 12.05 8.47 -3.85
C VAL A 191 11.15 7.92 -2.74
N SER A 192 11.19 8.55 -1.56
CA SER A 192 10.40 8.10 -0.40
C SER A 192 8.89 8.13 -0.69
N LEU A 193 8.41 9.19 -1.37
CA LEU A 193 7.01 9.30 -1.76
C LEU A 193 6.63 8.25 -2.82
N ALA A 194 7.50 8.00 -3.80
CA ALA A 194 7.25 6.96 -4.81
C ALA A 194 7.11 5.59 -4.13
N VAL A 195 8.00 5.27 -3.19
CA VAL A 195 7.90 4.04 -2.38
C VAL A 195 6.59 3.98 -1.59
N ALA A 196 6.18 5.08 -0.94
CA ALA A 196 4.93 5.12 -0.18
C ALA A 196 3.67 4.92 -1.04
N GLU A 197 3.70 5.40 -2.29
CA GLU A 197 2.51 5.49 -3.14
C GLU A 197 2.42 4.43 -4.24
N HIS A 198 3.43 3.56 -4.42
CA HIS A 198 3.49 2.65 -5.58
C HIS A 198 2.35 1.63 -5.66
N TYR A 199 1.70 1.31 -4.56
CA TYR A 199 0.50 0.47 -4.58
C TYR A 199 -0.75 1.22 -5.04
N TYR A 200 -0.78 2.56 -4.95
CA TYR A 200 -1.95 3.34 -5.39
C TYR A 200 -1.99 3.52 -6.92
N PRO A 201 -3.18 3.60 -7.50
CA PRO A 201 -4.48 3.38 -6.87
C PRO A 201 -4.72 1.87 -6.62
N ILE A 202 -5.42 1.53 -5.52
CA ILE A 202 -5.73 0.13 -5.15
C ILE A 202 -7.06 -0.33 -5.79
N GLY A 203 -7.81 0.58 -6.39
CA GLY A 203 -9.11 0.32 -7.01
C GLY A 203 -9.78 1.62 -7.45
N MET A 204 -11.06 1.51 -7.86
CA MET A 204 -11.80 2.62 -8.48
C MET A 204 -11.86 3.88 -7.59
N ASP A 205 -12.08 3.70 -6.30
CA ASP A 205 -12.24 4.82 -5.37
C ASP A 205 -10.92 5.19 -4.65
N SER A 206 -9.77 4.55 -5.00
CA SER A 206 -8.55 4.77 -4.25
C SER A 206 -7.79 6.05 -4.66
N LYS A 207 -7.05 6.65 -3.70
CA LYS A 207 -6.18 7.80 -3.95
C LYS A 207 -5.34 7.55 -5.21
N LEU A 208 -5.21 8.56 -6.04
CA LEU A 208 -4.39 8.51 -7.25
C LEU A 208 -3.08 9.26 -6.98
N PRO A 209 -1.92 8.65 -7.24
CA PRO A 209 -0.65 9.36 -7.22
C PRO A 209 -0.66 10.53 -8.20
N LYS A 210 -0.07 11.65 -7.79
CA LYS A 210 0.03 12.87 -8.61
C LYS A 210 1.47 13.23 -8.93
N LYS A 211 2.42 12.67 -8.20
CA LYS A 211 3.84 12.90 -8.44
C LYS A 211 4.38 11.90 -9.46
N ILE A 212 5.16 12.41 -10.40
CA ILE A 212 5.59 11.63 -11.57
C ILE A 212 6.38 10.37 -11.21
N TYR A 213 7.24 10.42 -10.18
CA TYR A 213 7.97 9.26 -9.69
C TYR A 213 7.03 8.19 -9.09
N SER A 214 6.02 8.62 -8.32
CA SER A 214 4.99 7.71 -7.77
C SER A 214 4.18 7.05 -8.89
N ILE A 215 3.86 7.82 -9.94
CA ILE A 215 3.13 7.31 -11.12
C ILE A 215 3.99 6.29 -11.87
N ALA A 216 5.25 6.61 -12.16
CA ALA A 216 6.18 5.74 -12.88
C ALA A 216 6.37 4.39 -12.17
N LEU A 217 6.61 4.43 -10.85
CA LEU A 217 6.79 3.23 -10.05
C LEU A 217 5.51 2.40 -9.95
N SER A 218 4.37 3.05 -9.78
CA SER A 218 3.06 2.38 -9.75
C SER A 218 2.71 1.71 -11.07
N LEU A 219 2.97 2.36 -12.20
CA LEU A 219 2.79 1.76 -13.53
C LEU A 219 3.68 0.54 -13.70
N SER A 220 4.95 0.63 -13.30
CA SER A 220 5.91 -0.48 -13.39
C SER A 220 5.44 -1.69 -12.60
N ASP A 221 4.99 -1.51 -11.36
CA ASP A 221 4.49 -2.58 -10.49
C ASP A 221 3.24 -3.26 -11.07
N LYS A 222 2.31 -2.45 -11.59
CA LYS A 222 1.02 -2.94 -12.11
C LYS A 222 1.18 -3.64 -13.45
N ILE A 223 1.98 -3.09 -14.36
CA ILE A 223 2.25 -3.71 -15.66
C ILE A 223 3.01 -5.03 -15.48
N ASP A 224 4.05 -5.06 -14.63
CA ASP A 224 4.75 -6.31 -14.28
C ASP A 224 3.79 -7.38 -13.75
N SER A 225 2.89 -7.00 -12.85
CA SER A 225 1.89 -7.90 -12.29
C SER A 225 0.92 -8.43 -13.36
N LEU A 226 0.35 -7.55 -14.19
CA LEU A 226 -0.58 -7.96 -15.25
C LEU A 226 0.08 -8.91 -16.24
N VAL A 227 1.27 -8.57 -16.71
CA VAL A 227 2.03 -9.42 -17.63
C VAL A 227 2.33 -10.80 -17.02
N GLY A 228 2.76 -10.82 -15.75
CA GLY A 228 3.05 -12.07 -15.05
C GLY A 228 1.81 -12.96 -14.92
N PHE A 229 0.70 -12.44 -14.39
CA PHE A 229 -0.52 -13.24 -14.21
C PHE A 229 -1.13 -13.72 -15.52
N PHE A 230 -1.16 -12.88 -16.56
CA PHE A 230 -1.61 -13.31 -17.89
C PHE A 230 -0.64 -14.34 -18.50
N GLY A 231 0.67 -14.17 -18.31
CA GLY A 231 1.70 -15.09 -18.79
C GLY A 231 1.56 -16.51 -18.25
N ILE A 232 1.14 -16.67 -16.99
CA ILE A 232 0.84 -17.98 -16.40
C ILE A 232 -0.63 -18.41 -16.53
N ASN A 233 -1.40 -17.75 -17.42
CA ASN A 233 -2.82 -18.02 -17.68
C ASN A 233 -3.75 -17.84 -16.45
N LEU A 234 -3.36 -17.09 -15.44
CA LEU A 234 -4.23 -16.71 -14.34
C LEU A 234 -5.01 -15.45 -14.72
N LYS A 235 -6.19 -15.65 -15.27
CA LYS A 235 -7.11 -14.58 -15.69
C LYS A 235 -8.32 -14.52 -14.77
N PRO A 236 -8.88 -13.33 -14.53
CA PRO A 236 -10.11 -13.23 -13.76
C PRO A 236 -11.28 -13.83 -14.55
N SER A 237 -12.13 -14.62 -13.89
CA SER A 237 -13.39 -15.09 -14.47
C SER A 237 -14.48 -14.02 -14.29
N SER A 238 -15.63 -14.16 -14.98
CA SER A 238 -16.75 -13.20 -14.89
C SER A 238 -17.16 -12.84 -13.46
N SER A 239 -17.06 -13.78 -12.51
CA SER A 239 -17.52 -13.62 -11.12
C SER A 239 -16.39 -13.56 -10.08
N LYS A 240 -15.15 -13.95 -10.41
CA LYS A 240 -14.05 -14.06 -9.44
C LYS A 240 -12.79 -13.36 -9.90
N ASP A 241 -12.20 -12.55 -9.05
CA ASP A 241 -10.91 -11.87 -9.22
C ASP A 241 -10.05 -11.99 -7.95
N PRO A 242 -9.62 -13.22 -7.60
CA PRO A 242 -8.94 -13.47 -6.33
C PRO A 242 -7.59 -12.75 -6.23
N TYR A 243 -6.98 -12.42 -7.37
CA TYR A 243 -5.66 -11.77 -7.44
C TYR A 243 -5.75 -10.29 -7.79
N ALA A 244 -6.94 -9.70 -7.74
CA ALA A 244 -7.18 -8.29 -8.01
C ALA A 244 -6.70 -7.82 -9.41
N ILE A 245 -6.70 -8.72 -10.40
CA ILE A 245 -6.21 -8.44 -11.76
C ILE A 245 -7.04 -7.35 -12.44
N ARG A 246 -8.39 -7.39 -12.32
CA ARG A 246 -9.27 -6.31 -12.83
C ARG A 246 -8.98 -4.99 -12.15
N ARG A 247 -8.84 -5.00 -10.81
CA ARG A 247 -8.51 -3.78 -10.08
C ARG A 247 -7.16 -3.22 -10.49
N THR A 248 -6.20 -4.08 -10.79
CA THR A 248 -4.87 -3.68 -11.29
C THR A 248 -4.97 -3.08 -12.69
N ALA A 249 -5.74 -3.67 -13.61
CA ALA A 249 -5.98 -3.12 -14.94
C ALA A 249 -6.70 -1.75 -14.89
N ILE A 250 -7.78 -1.65 -14.13
CA ILE A 250 -8.47 -0.37 -13.89
C ILE A 250 -7.51 0.67 -13.32
N SER A 251 -6.60 0.25 -12.45
CA SER A 251 -5.60 1.14 -11.85
C SER A 251 -4.60 1.66 -12.88
N VAL A 252 -4.16 0.84 -13.84
CA VAL A 252 -3.31 1.27 -14.97
C VAL A 252 -4.05 2.30 -15.83
N VAL A 253 -5.28 2.00 -16.22
CA VAL A 253 -6.11 2.91 -17.02
C VAL A 253 -6.31 4.24 -16.30
N ARG A 254 -6.66 4.21 -15.02
CA ARG A 254 -6.81 5.40 -14.19
C ARG A 254 -5.54 6.24 -14.09
N LEU A 255 -4.38 5.59 -13.89
CA LEU A 255 -3.10 6.30 -13.84
C LEU A 255 -2.84 7.06 -15.13
N ILE A 256 -3.12 6.45 -16.27
CA ILE A 256 -2.90 7.04 -17.59
C ILE A 256 -3.90 8.18 -17.86
N ILE A 257 -5.20 7.91 -17.73
CA ILE A 257 -6.25 8.87 -18.11
C ILE A 257 -6.31 10.05 -17.14
N GLU A 258 -6.38 9.79 -15.83
CA GLU A 258 -6.57 10.85 -14.83
C GLU A 258 -5.32 11.72 -14.61
N ASN A 259 -4.15 11.29 -15.07
CA ASN A 259 -2.93 12.10 -15.09
C ASN A 259 -2.56 12.61 -16.50
N ASN A 260 -3.41 12.38 -17.51
CA ASN A 260 -3.20 12.80 -18.89
C ASN A 260 -1.85 12.34 -19.47
N LEU A 261 -1.46 11.10 -19.21
CA LEU A 261 -0.17 10.57 -19.63
C LEU A 261 -0.22 10.13 -21.10
N LYS A 262 0.84 10.43 -21.83
CA LYS A 262 1.10 9.85 -23.15
C LYS A 262 2.03 8.66 -22.97
N VAL A 263 1.47 7.46 -22.89
CA VAL A 263 2.22 6.21 -22.62
C VAL A 263 1.94 5.21 -23.73
N LYS A 264 2.99 4.65 -24.30
CA LYS A 264 2.90 3.56 -25.26
C LYS A 264 2.74 2.22 -24.56
N LEU A 265 1.54 1.99 -24.02
CA LEU A 265 1.26 0.86 -23.14
C LEU A 265 1.67 -0.50 -23.73
N ARG A 266 1.44 -0.72 -25.05
CA ARG A 266 1.84 -1.96 -25.72
C ARG A 266 3.36 -2.16 -25.71
N GLU A 267 4.15 -1.10 -25.83
CA GLU A 267 5.61 -1.20 -25.76
C GLU A 267 6.04 -1.59 -24.33
N LEU A 268 5.45 -1.00 -23.30
CA LEU A 268 5.74 -1.36 -21.89
C LEU A 268 5.37 -2.81 -21.57
N ILE A 269 4.26 -3.31 -22.11
CA ILE A 269 3.87 -4.72 -21.98
C ILE A 269 4.92 -5.62 -22.64
N ASN A 270 5.38 -5.27 -23.87
CA ASN A 270 6.42 -6.03 -24.57
C ASN A 270 7.73 -6.06 -23.79
N TYR A 271 8.19 -4.94 -23.25
CA TYR A 271 9.37 -4.89 -22.43
C TYR A 271 9.22 -5.71 -21.14
N SER A 272 8.09 -5.64 -20.49
CA SER A 272 7.83 -6.45 -19.29
C SER A 272 7.89 -7.94 -19.61
N CYS A 273 7.30 -8.39 -20.75
CA CYS A 273 7.43 -9.78 -21.21
C CYS A 273 8.89 -10.18 -21.46
N MET A 274 9.66 -9.28 -22.07
CA MET A 274 11.09 -9.55 -22.33
C MET A 274 11.86 -9.73 -21.01
N PHE A 275 11.57 -8.91 -19.99
CA PHE A 275 12.22 -9.04 -18.68
C PHE A 275 11.85 -10.31 -17.95
N TYR A 276 10.62 -10.82 -18.10
CA TYR A 276 10.24 -12.15 -17.64
C TYR A 276 11.04 -13.24 -18.37
N LYS A 277 11.17 -13.12 -19.69
CA LYS A 277 11.96 -14.09 -20.50
C LYS A 277 13.43 -14.13 -20.08
N GLU A 278 14.04 -12.98 -19.78
CA GLU A 278 15.42 -12.92 -19.28
C GLU A 278 15.62 -13.67 -17.95
N GLN A 279 14.55 -13.81 -17.18
CA GLN A 279 14.53 -14.57 -15.91
C GLN A 279 14.11 -16.05 -16.10
N GLY A 280 14.00 -16.51 -17.36
CA GLY A 280 13.68 -17.90 -17.70
C GLY A 280 12.18 -18.23 -17.77
N PHE A 281 11.28 -17.22 -17.77
CA PHE A 281 9.85 -17.44 -17.98
C PHE A 281 9.53 -17.43 -19.49
N GLU A 282 8.81 -18.44 -19.94
CA GLU A 282 8.38 -18.51 -21.35
C GLU A 282 6.91 -18.13 -21.48
N PHE A 283 6.66 -16.94 -22.05
CA PHE A 283 5.32 -16.45 -22.35
C PHE A 283 5.12 -16.35 -23.86
N ASP A 284 3.95 -16.74 -24.35
CA ASP A 284 3.52 -16.47 -25.72
C ASP A 284 3.19 -14.96 -25.86
N LEU A 285 4.15 -14.21 -26.37
CA LEU A 285 4.08 -12.76 -26.50
C LEU A 285 2.90 -12.30 -27.37
N LYS A 286 2.59 -13.03 -28.46
CA LYS A 286 1.50 -12.66 -29.37
C LYS A 286 0.15 -12.82 -28.69
N LYS A 287 -0.06 -13.98 -28.07
CA LYS A 287 -1.26 -14.29 -27.31
C LYS A 287 -1.44 -13.31 -26.14
N LEU A 288 -0.39 -13.04 -25.38
CA LEU A 288 -0.44 -12.16 -24.24
C LEU A 288 -0.79 -10.72 -24.63
N ASN A 289 -0.18 -10.17 -25.71
CA ASN A 289 -0.51 -8.84 -26.20
C ASN A 289 -1.97 -8.70 -26.65
N LEU A 290 -2.49 -9.74 -27.32
CA LEU A 290 -3.89 -9.74 -27.74
C LEU A 290 -4.81 -9.74 -26.52
N GLU A 291 -4.63 -10.72 -25.64
CA GLU A 291 -5.50 -10.93 -24.47
C GLU A 291 -5.44 -9.78 -23.45
N LEU A 292 -4.23 -9.25 -23.20
CA LEU A 292 -4.07 -8.13 -22.28
C LEU A 292 -4.52 -6.81 -22.92
N GLY A 293 -4.35 -6.65 -24.24
CA GLY A 293 -4.88 -5.49 -24.97
C GLY A 293 -6.40 -5.44 -24.99
N ASP A 294 -7.07 -6.59 -25.16
CA ASP A 294 -8.53 -6.68 -25.09
C ASP A 294 -9.08 -6.50 -23.68
N PHE A 295 -8.26 -6.78 -22.68
CA PHE A 295 -8.64 -6.69 -21.27
C PHE A 295 -8.51 -5.27 -20.70
N LEU A 296 -7.60 -4.43 -21.23
CA LEU A 296 -7.34 -3.05 -20.81
C LEU A 296 -8.16 -2.04 -21.58
#